data_77788806ded2ade725b94d775b24f23c
#
_entry.id   77788806ded2ade725b94d775b24f23c
#
_cell.length_a   1.000
_cell.length_b   1.000
_cell.length_c   1.000
_cell.angle_alpha   90.00
_cell.angle_beta   90.00
_cell.angle_gamma   90.00
#
_symmetry.space_group_name_H-M   'P 1'
#
loop_
_entity.id
_entity.type
_entity.pdbx_description
1 polymer ?
#
loop_
_entity_poly.entity_id
_entity_poly.type
_entity_poly.pdbx_seq_one_letter_code
_entity_poly.pdbx_strand_id
1 'polypeptide(L)'
;MNIEELNGKKLTDVKLTDGSLEFICDDGSIFLMYHDQNCCESVYIDEITPEWREILIGQTVTYAYESMNQDLGPKSGWESSYTWTFYRISTTAGQVVIRWYGTSNGYYSERVSFIQTAKPQDENRPLIGQKREIDGHIYRLS
;
A
#
# COMPACT_ATOMS: atom_id res chain seq x y z
N MET A 1 -9.47 0.59 -5.27
CA MET A 1 -8.37 1.58 -5.34
C MET A 1 -7.08 0.84 -5.64
N ASN A 2 -6.22 1.42 -6.40
CA ASN A 2 -4.99 0.72 -6.78
C ASN A 2 -3.76 1.59 -6.50
N ILE A 3 -2.59 0.96 -6.61
CA ILE A 3 -1.32 1.58 -6.24
C ILE A 3 -0.99 2.82 -7.08
N GLU A 4 -1.62 2.96 -8.24
CA GLU A 4 -1.38 4.11 -9.12
C GLU A 4 -1.84 5.42 -8.48
N GLU A 5 -2.64 5.34 -7.42
CA GLU A 5 -3.00 6.54 -6.67
C GLU A 5 -1.78 7.23 -6.04
N LEU A 6 -0.68 6.52 -5.90
CA LEU A 6 0.54 7.11 -5.37
C LEU A 6 1.28 7.97 -6.40
N ASN A 7 0.95 7.87 -7.67
CA ASN A 7 1.66 8.61 -8.71
C ASN A 7 1.62 10.10 -8.43
N GLY A 8 2.80 10.73 -8.44
CA GLY A 8 2.92 12.16 -8.20
C GLY A 8 2.94 12.57 -6.76
N LYS A 9 2.75 11.63 -5.82
CA LYS A 9 2.72 11.98 -4.40
C LYS A 9 4.12 11.86 -3.81
N LYS A 10 4.43 12.77 -2.89
CA LYS A 10 5.69 12.71 -2.15
C LYS A 10 5.44 11.95 -0.86
N LEU A 11 6.24 10.94 -0.61
CA LEU A 11 6.12 10.10 0.57
C LEU A 11 6.95 10.70 1.69
N THR A 12 6.30 11.01 2.82
CA THR A 12 7.01 11.50 3.99
C THR A 12 7.44 10.36 4.90
N ASP A 13 6.74 9.23 4.82
CA ASP A 13 7.11 8.05 5.60
C ASP A 13 6.47 6.82 4.98
N VAL A 14 7.08 5.68 5.23
CA VAL A 14 6.52 4.38 4.84
C VAL A 14 6.79 3.45 6.00
N LYS A 15 5.73 2.88 6.57
CA LYS A 15 5.85 2.04 7.77
C LYS A 15 5.46 0.62 7.45
N LEU A 16 6.31 -0.31 7.87
CA LEU A 16 6.03 -1.74 7.77
C LEU A 16 5.64 -2.22 9.17
N THR A 17 4.38 -2.63 9.32
CA THR A 17 3.84 -3.04 10.61
C THR A 17 2.96 -4.26 10.42
N ASP A 18 3.26 -5.35 11.13
CA ASP A 18 2.45 -6.57 11.10
C ASP A 18 2.20 -7.07 9.67
N GLY A 19 3.23 -6.98 8.81
CA GLY A 19 3.11 -7.48 7.45
C GLY A 19 2.34 -6.58 6.52
N SER A 20 2.02 -5.36 6.94
CA SER A 20 1.33 -4.37 6.12
C SER A 20 2.22 -3.16 5.90
N LEU A 21 2.00 -2.45 4.79
CA LEU A 21 2.76 -1.24 4.49
C LEU A 21 1.82 -0.05 4.49
N GLU A 22 2.21 0.99 5.22
CA GLU A 22 1.47 2.23 5.27
C GLU A 22 2.28 3.33 4.61
N PHE A 23 1.70 3.98 3.62
CA PHE A 23 2.34 5.04 2.84
C PHE A 23 1.75 6.38 3.26
N ILE A 24 2.58 7.23 3.83
CA ILE A 24 2.16 8.54 4.34
C ILE A 24 2.70 9.60 3.39
N CYS A 25 1.79 10.42 2.87
CA CYS A 25 2.13 11.43 1.87
C CYS A 25 2.16 12.81 2.48
N ASP A 26 2.90 13.73 1.83
CA ASP A 26 3.07 15.09 2.37
C ASP A 26 1.78 15.91 2.27
N ASP A 27 0.84 15.50 1.44
CA ASP A 27 -0.45 16.19 1.34
C ASP A 27 -1.44 15.72 2.41
N GLY A 28 -1.02 14.83 3.30
CA GLY A 28 -1.88 14.31 4.36
C GLY A 28 -2.59 13.02 4.00
N SER A 29 -2.51 12.58 2.75
CA SER A 29 -3.14 11.31 2.38
C SER A 29 -2.31 10.15 2.91
N ILE A 30 -3.00 9.06 3.28
CA ILE A 30 -2.38 7.86 3.80
C ILE A 30 -3.01 6.67 3.10
N PHE A 31 -2.16 5.76 2.65
CA PHE A 31 -2.60 4.54 1.96
C PHE A 31 -2.08 3.33 2.70
N LEU A 32 -2.87 2.27 2.71
CA LEU A 32 -2.51 1.02 3.39
C LEU A 32 -2.54 -0.13 2.39
N MET A 33 -1.45 -0.88 2.34
CA MET A 33 -1.31 -2.09 1.53
C MET A 33 -1.31 -3.27 2.48
N TYR A 34 -2.29 -4.16 2.35
CA TYR A 34 -2.47 -5.24 3.32
C TYR A 34 -3.29 -6.37 2.69
N HIS A 35 -3.39 -7.48 3.42
CA HIS A 35 -4.32 -8.54 3.07
C HIS A 35 -5.35 -8.67 4.18
N ASP A 36 -6.62 -8.69 3.79
CA ASP A 36 -7.73 -8.88 4.73
C ASP A 36 -7.91 -10.37 4.95
N GLN A 37 -7.37 -10.86 6.05
CA GLN A 37 -7.34 -12.28 6.35
C GLN A 37 -8.74 -12.78 6.71
N ASN A 38 -9.21 -13.83 6.01
CA ASN A 38 -10.54 -14.37 6.25
C ASN A 38 -10.50 -15.66 7.06
N CYS A 39 -9.68 -16.63 6.65
CA CYS A 39 -9.64 -17.90 7.35
C CYS A 39 -8.30 -18.60 7.16
N CYS A 40 -8.20 -19.28 6.07
CA CYS A 40 -7.20 -20.33 5.93
C CYS A 40 -6.22 -20.03 4.80
N GLU A 41 -6.37 -18.89 4.18
CA GLU A 41 -5.40 -18.46 3.18
C GLU A 41 -4.18 -17.86 3.87
N SER A 42 -3.08 -17.81 3.14
CA SER A 42 -1.84 -17.20 3.62
C SER A 42 -1.38 -16.20 2.56
N VAL A 43 -1.37 -14.91 2.91
CA VAL A 43 -0.96 -13.85 2.00
C VAL A 43 -0.03 -12.94 2.75
N TYR A 44 1.22 -12.82 2.29
CA TYR A 44 2.23 -12.08 3.03
C TYR A 44 3.25 -11.47 2.07
N ILE A 45 3.99 -10.49 2.59
CA ILE A 45 5.09 -9.87 1.85
C ILE A 45 6.26 -10.86 1.87
N ASP A 46 6.63 -11.32 0.68
CA ASP A 46 7.73 -12.27 0.54
C ASP A 46 9.08 -11.56 0.53
N GLU A 47 9.13 -10.42 -0.18
CA GLU A 47 10.40 -9.69 -0.30
C GLU A 47 10.11 -8.26 -0.69
N ILE A 48 10.93 -7.33 -0.16
CA ILE A 48 10.94 -5.93 -0.58
C ILE A 48 12.38 -5.61 -0.98
N THR A 49 12.55 -4.83 -2.03
CA THR A 49 13.87 -4.38 -2.48
C THR A 49 14.68 -3.85 -1.29
N PRO A 50 15.95 -4.26 -1.14
CA PRO A 50 16.78 -3.69 -0.08
C PRO A 50 16.86 -2.17 -0.19
N GLU A 51 16.99 -1.51 0.97
CA GLU A 51 17.08 -0.04 1.04
C GLU A 51 15.81 0.64 0.56
N TRP A 52 14.67 -0.06 0.65
CA TRP A 52 13.40 0.50 0.17
C TRP A 52 13.03 1.78 0.92
N ARG A 53 13.44 1.91 2.18
CA ARG A 53 13.14 3.13 2.93
C ARG A 53 13.84 4.33 2.31
N GLU A 54 15.09 4.18 1.97
CA GLU A 54 15.87 5.27 1.36
C GLU A 54 15.36 5.64 -0.02
N ILE A 55 14.83 4.67 -0.74
CA ILE A 55 14.32 4.93 -2.09
C ILE A 55 12.95 5.62 -2.04
N LEU A 56 12.14 5.31 -1.03
CA LEU A 56 10.76 5.80 -0.97
C LEU A 56 10.57 7.02 -0.09
N ILE A 57 11.17 7.01 1.12
CA ILE A 57 10.87 8.06 2.10
C ILE A 57 11.55 9.36 1.69
N GLY A 58 10.78 10.45 1.68
CA GLY A 58 11.25 11.75 1.27
C GLY A 58 11.26 11.95 -0.23
N GLN A 59 10.75 11.00 -1.01
CA GLN A 59 10.82 11.03 -2.47
C GLN A 59 9.43 11.13 -3.07
N THR A 60 9.37 11.67 -4.28
CA THR A 60 8.12 11.74 -5.03
C THR A 60 8.00 10.50 -5.91
N VAL A 61 6.85 9.86 -5.85
CA VAL A 61 6.57 8.70 -6.69
C VAL A 61 6.37 9.18 -8.12
N THR A 62 7.21 8.69 -9.04
CA THR A 62 7.09 9.02 -10.45
C THR A 62 6.18 8.05 -11.18
N TYR A 63 6.14 6.80 -10.71
CA TYR A 63 5.31 5.79 -11.35
C TYR A 63 5.15 4.60 -10.41
N ALA A 64 3.94 4.08 -10.35
CA ALA A 64 3.65 2.89 -9.54
C ALA A 64 2.63 2.04 -10.28
N TYR A 65 2.81 0.71 -10.23
CA TYR A 65 1.84 -0.18 -10.85
C TYR A 65 1.90 -1.55 -10.19
N GLU A 66 0.82 -2.30 -10.39
CA GLU A 66 0.65 -3.64 -9.86
C GLU A 66 0.65 -4.65 -11.01
N SER A 67 1.28 -5.80 -10.80
CA SER A 67 1.15 -6.92 -11.70
C SER A 67 0.99 -8.19 -10.91
N MET A 68 0.25 -9.15 -11.46
CA MET A 68 0.10 -10.47 -10.88
C MET A 68 0.71 -11.47 -11.84
N ASN A 69 1.34 -12.50 -11.26
CA ASN A 69 2.12 -13.40 -12.07
C ASN A 69 2.18 -14.75 -11.38
N GLN A 70 2.00 -15.81 -12.15
CA GLN A 70 2.14 -17.17 -11.64
C GLN A 70 3.29 -17.90 -12.31
N ASP A 71 4.09 -17.20 -13.12
CA ASP A 71 5.18 -17.82 -13.86
C ASP A 71 6.28 -18.31 -12.94
N LEU A 72 6.40 -17.74 -11.73
CA LEU A 72 7.41 -18.18 -10.76
C LEU A 72 7.08 -19.52 -10.14
N GLY A 73 5.81 -19.93 -10.23
CA GLY A 73 5.39 -21.19 -9.65
C GLY A 73 5.19 -21.12 -8.14
N PRO A 74 4.61 -22.17 -7.55
CA PRO A 74 4.40 -22.20 -6.10
C PRO A 74 5.72 -22.41 -5.38
N LYS A 75 5.81 -21.92 -4.14
CA LYS A 75 7.00 -22.12 -3.32
C LYS A 75 7.20 -23.59 -2.94
N SER A 76 6.09 -24.31 -2.77
CA SER A 76 6.15 -25.74 -2.50
C SER A 76 5.21 -26.45 -3.46
N GLY A 77 5.18 -27.75 -3.44
CA GLY A 77 4.27 -28.49 -4.30
C GLY A 77 2.93 -28.77 -3.65
N TRP A 78 2.65 -28.17 -2.51
CA TRP A 78 1.48 -28.50 -1.71
C TRP A 78 0.33 -27.51 -1.85
N GLU A 79 0.58 -26.32 -2.43
CA GLU A 79 -0.44 -25.30 -2.54
C GLU A 79 -1.49 -25.73 -3.57
N SER A 80 -2.77 -25.62 -3.20
CA SER A 80 -3.87 -25.83 -4.13
C SER A 80 -4.04 -24.65 -5.06
N SER A 81 -3.70 -23.46 -4.58
CA SER A 81 -3.78 -22.22 -5.36
C SER A 81 -2.73 -21.26 -4.86
N TYR A 82 -2.16 -20.47 -5.74
CA TYR A 82 -1.17 -19.50 -5.37
C TYR A 82 -1.21 -18.30 -6.30
N THR A 83 -0.74 -17.14 -5.79
CA THR A 83 -0.66 -15.90 -6.56
C THR A 83 0.56 -15.12 -6.11
N TRP A 84 1.35 -14.69 -7.06
CA TRP A 84 2.43 -13.71 -6.84
C TRP A 84 1.89 -12.35 -7.25
N THR A 85 2.01 -11.36 -6.36
CA THR A 85 1.62 -9.98 -6.66
C THR A 85 2.84 -9.09 -6.50
N PHE A 86 3.11 -8.30 -7.52
CA PHE A 86 4.24 -7.40 -7.54
C PHE A 86 3.76 -5.96 -7.60
N TYR A 87 4.25 -5.14 -6.69
CA TYR A 87 4.04 -3.70 -6.72
C TYR A 87 5.37 -3.05 -7.01
N ARG A 88 5.43 -2.27 -8.06
CA ARG A 88 6.63 -1.56 -8.45
C ARG A 88 6.40 -0.08 -8.25
N ILE A 89 7.26 0.55 -7.44
CA ILE A 89 7.15 1.96 -7.11
C ILE A 89 8.48 2.60 -7.48
N SER A 90 8.43 3.54 -8.41
CA SER A 90 9.61 4.26 -8.88
C SER A 90 9.60 5.67 -8.32
N THR A 91 10.77 6.13 -7.91
CA THR A 91 11.00 7.51 -7.47
C THR A 91 12.24 8.01 -8.17
N THR A 92 12.61 9.27 -7.91
CA THR A 92 13.86 9.80 -8.46
C THR A 92 15.09 9.14 -7.83
N ALA A 93 14.92 8.46 -6.70
CA ALA A 93 16.02 7.77 -6.02
C ALA A 93 16.19 6.32 -6.46
N GLY A 94 15.22 5.75 -7.18
CA GLY A 94 15.32 4.38 -7.63
C GLY A 94 13.96 3.71 -7.74
N GLN A 95 13.97 2.39 -7.74
CA GLN A 95 12.75 1.61 -7.85
C GLN A 95 12.70 0.57 -6.74
N VAL A 96 11.51 0.42 -6.15
CA VAL A 96 11.24 -0.61 -5.14
C VAL A 96 10.24 -1.59 -5.72
N VAL A 97 10.50 -2.87 -5.52
CA VAL A 97 9.56 -3.93 -5.85
C VAL A 97 9.13 -4.58 -4.54
N ILE A 98 7.84 -4.62 -4.31
CA ILE A 98 7.25 -5.29 -3.16
C ILE A 98 6.58 -6.55 -3.69
N ARG A 99 7.07 -7.71 -3.26
CA ARG A 99 6.58 -8.99 -3.76
C ARG A 99 5.77 -9.66 -2.67
N TRP A 100 4.51 -9.93 -2.99
CA TRP A 100 3.61 -10.65 -2.11
C TRP A 100 3.39 -12.05 -2.63
N TYR A 101 3.26 -13.00 -1.72
CA TYR A 101 2.93 -14.38 -2.06
C TYR A 101 1.67 -14.79 -1.33
N GLY A 102 0.68 -15.30 -2.08
CA GLY A 102 -0.58 -15.72 -1.53
C GLY A 102 -0.87 -17.16 -1.89
N THR A 103 -1.39 -17.92 -0.92
CA THR A 103 -1.82 -19.29 -1.13
C THR A 103 -3.18 -19.49 -0.47
N SER A 104 -3.97 -20.41 -1.02
CA SER A 104 -5.25 -20.77 -0.44
C SER A 104 -5.63 -22.16 -0.95
N ASN A 105 -6.79 -22.62 -0.50
CA ASN A 105 -7.37 -23.85 -1.05
C ASN A 105 -8.22 -23.58 -2.31
N GLY A 106 -8.08 -22.38 -2.88
CA GLY A 106 -8.87 -21.96 -4.03
C GLY A 106 -10.19 -21.31 -3.66
N TYR A 107 -10.50 -21.26 -2.39
CA TYR A 107 -11.78 -20.77 -1.88
C TYR A 107 -11.71 -19.35 -1.37
N TYR A 108 -10.59 -18.97 -0.80
CA TYR A 108 -10.40 -17.65 -0.20
C TYR A 108 -9.53 -16.79 -1.08
N SER A 109 -9.67 -15.48 -0.93
CA SER A 109 -8.94 -14.51 -1.75
C SER A 109 -7.46 -14.51 -1.39
N GLU A 110 -6.61 -14.53 -2.41
CA GLU A 110 -5.15 -14.37 -2.26
C GLU A 110 -4.72 -12.95 -2.62
N ARG A 111 -5.66 -12.03 -2.70
CA ARG A 111 -5.41 -10.68 -3.20
C ARG A 111 -4.84 -9.80 -2.10
N VAL A 112 -3.99 -8.87 -2.53
CA VAL A 112 -3.51 -7.79 -1.68
C VAL A 112 -4.47 -6.62 -1.86
N SER A 113 -4.82 -5.99 -0.75
CA SER A 113 -5.71 -4.83 -0.76
C SER A 113 -4.91 -3.56 -0.65
N PHE A 114 -5.37 -2.50 -1.29
CA PHE A 114 -4.76 -1.18 -1.22
C PHE A 114 -5.88 -0.18 -1.05
N ILE A 115 -5.90 0.51 0.09
CA ILE A 115 -6.96 1.45 0.41
C ILE A 115 -6.36 2.77 0.88
N GLN A 116 -7.16 3.80 0.81
CA GLN A 116 -6.80 5.11 1.34
C GLN A 116 -7.45 5.27 2.71
N THR A 117 -6.64 5.47 3.74
CA THR A 117 -7.14 5.61 5.11
C THR A 117 -7.27 7.06 5.53
N ALA A 118 -6.63 7.99 4.81
CA ALA A 118 -6.78 9.42 5.06
C ALA A 118 -6.69 10.14 3.72
N LYS A 119 -7.50 11.19 3.58
CA LYS A 119 -7.55 11.97 2.35
C LYS A 119 -6.60 13.15 2.43
N PRO A 120 -6.23 13.75 1.29
CA PRO A 120 -5.38 14.93 1.30
C PRO A 120 -6.02 16.04 2.12
N GLN A 121 -5.19 16.78 2.83
CA GLN A 121 -5.65 17.93 3.61
C GLN A 121 -5.81 19.12 2.67
N ASP A 122 -6.90 19.87 2.88
CA ASP A 122 -7.18 21.06 2.10
C ASP A 122 -6.54 22.24 2.82
N GLU A 123 -5.49 22.80 2.23
CA GLU A 123 -4.76 23.90 2.84
C GLU A 123 -5.57 25.19 2.91
N ASN A 124 -6.63 25.27 2.10
CA ASN A 124 -7.51 26.43 2.12
C ASN A 124 -8.64 26.29 3.12
N ARG A 125 -8.75 25.16 3.77
CA ARG A 125 -9.80 24.91 4.75
C ARG A 125 -9.52 25.71 6.01
N PRO A 126 -10.51 26.40 6.55
CA PRO A 126 -10.33 27.07 7.85
C PRO A 126 -9.96 26.05 8.90
N LEU A 127 -9.01 26.41 9.70
CA LEU A 127 -8.55 25.48 10.74
C LEU A 127 -9.37 25.53 11.99
N ILE A 128 -10.41 26.15 11.99
CA ILE A 128 -11.19 26.31 13.00
C ILE A 128 -12.19 25.63 13.42
N GLY A 129 -12.06 25.45 13.51
CA GLY A 129 -12.78 24.72 13.57
C GLY A 129 -13.81 24.64 13.09
N GLN A 130 -13.58 25.22 12.55
CA GLN A 130 -13.98 24.95 12.15
C GLN A 130 -14.49 24.10 12.06
N LYS A 131 -14.51 24.04 11.87
CA LYS A 131 -14.50 23.39 11.81
C LYS A 131 -15.11 22.51 11.74
N ARG A 132 -15.32 22.66 11.69
CA ARG A 132 -15.37 22.00 11.68
C ARG A 132 -15.98 21.16 11.73
N GLU A 133 -16.14 21.13 11.39
CA GLU A 133 -16.16 20.54 11.54
C GLU A 133 -16.52 19.79 11.44
N ILE A 134 -16.91 20.10 11.27
CA ILE A 134 -16.76 19.55 11.37
C ILE A 134 -17.22 18.68 11.45
N ASP A 135 -17.78 18.85 11.21
CA ASP A 135 -17.68 18.15 11.50
C ASP A 135 -17.69 17.50 11.69
N GLY A 136 -17.89 17.87 11.71
CA GLY A 136 -17.42 17.47 12.06
C GLY A 136 -17.02 17.18 11.93
N HIS A 137 -16.51 17.42 11.87
CA HIS A 137 -15.51 17.35 11.99
C HIS A 137 -15.00 17.13 11.79
N ILE A 138 -15.43 17.26 11.71
CA ILE A 138 -14.46 17.55 11.84
C ILE A 138 -14.04 17.09 11.68
N TYR A 139 -13.87 17.14 11.33
CA TYR A 139 -12.84 17.03 11.47
C TYR A 139 -12.41 16.74 11.22
N ARG A 140 -12.70 16.82 11.15
CA ARG A 140 -11.82 16.95 11.17
C ARG A 140 -11.65 16.48 11.00
N LEU A 141 -11.78 16.68 10.62
CA LEU A 141 -11.12 16.58 10.62
C LEU A 141 -11.15 15.94 10.30
N SER A 142 -11.36 16.01 9.93
CA SER A 142 -11.01 15.50 9.82
C SER A 142 -11.02 15.30 9.69
#